data_694ca638dc91d595ce4246c0095663f1
#
_entry.id   694ca638dc91d595ce4246c0095663f1
#
_cell.length_a   1.000
_cell.length_b   1.000
_cell.length_c   1.000
_cell.angle_alpha   90.00
_cell.angle_beta   90.00
_cell.angle_gamma   90.00
#
_symmetry.space_group_name_H-M   'P 1'
#
loop_
_entity.id
_entity.type
_entity.pdbx_description
1 polymer ?
#
loop_
_entity_poly.entity_id
_entity_poly.type
_entity_poly.pdbx_seq_one_letter_code
_entity_poly.pdbx_strand_id
1 'polypeptide(L)'
;LHVKPIDAWVYHYGWVKPPELQQAKQKYFPGLYNEKHSEEKFTESSFDYSQIDSLALFDGDHPAVMKKRIEAKNWVFNFDPTQKNFDLKTRVLNAFEKLTNYRIGEYKNYKILK
;
A
#
# COMPACT_ATOMS: atom_id res chain seq x y z
N LEU A 1 1.76 18.47 19.03
CA LEU A 1 2.20 19.00 17.75
C LEU A 1 1.04 19.73 17.06
N HIS A 2 1.27 20.92 16.53
CA HIS A 2 0.29 21.66 15.71
C HIS A 2 0.71 21.56 14.25
N VAL A 3 -0.24 21.25 13.37
CA VAL A 3 0.00 21.09 11.94
C VAL A 3 -1.03 21.91 11.15
N LYS A 4 -0.63 22.40 9.99
CA LYS A 4 -1.51 23.07 9.04
C LYS A 4 -1.57 22.22 7.76
N PRO A 5 -2.76 21.97 7.20
CA PRO A 5 -2.86 21.32 5.90
C PRO A 5 -2.21 22.19 4.82
N ILE A 6 -1.53 21.54 3.90
CA ILE A 6 -0.97 22.16 2.69
C ILE A 6 -1.55 21.47 1.46
N ASP A 7 -1.68 22.18 0.37
CA ASP A 7 -2.08 21.61 -0.91
C ASP A 7 -0.85 21.00 -1.61
N ALA A 8 -0.49 19.79 -1.14
CA ALA A 8 0.64 19.05 -1.67
C ALA A 8 0.33 17.55 -1.67
N TRP A 9 0.70 16.88 -2.77
CA TRP A 9 0.48 15.45 -2.95
C TRP A 9 1.77 14.68 -2.75
N VAL A 10 1.68 13.57 -1.99
CA VAL A 10 2.76 12.62 -1.81
C VAL A 10 2.43 11.35 -2.58
N TYR A 11 3.24 11.03 -3.59
CA TYR A 11 3.09 9.83 -4.40
C TYR A 11 3.97 8.72 -3.86
N HIS A 12 3.38 7.59 -3.49
CA HIS A 12 4.10 6.47 -2.91
C HIS A 12 4.15 5.27 -3.86
N TYR A 13 5.29 5.07 -4.52
CA TYR A 13 5.52 3.96 -5.46
C TYR A 13 6.20 2.72 -4.83
N GLY A 14 6.20 2.63 -3.52
CA GLY A 14 6.89 1.56 -2.79
C GLY A 14 6.41 0.14 -3.13
N TRP A 15 5.15 0.00 -3.55
CA TRP A 15 4.52 -1.26 -3.95
C TRP A 15 4.43 -1.46 -5.46
N VAL A 16 4.79 -0.47 -6.25
CA VAL A 16 4.73 -0.53 -7.72
C VAL A 16 6.04 -1.13 -8.25
N LYS A 17 6.13 -2.47 -8.21
CA LYS A 17 7.32 -3.23 -8.61
C LYS A 17 6.90 -4.51 -9.33
N PRO A 18 7.78 -5.08 -10.19
CA PRO A 18 7.59 -6.43 -10.67
C PRO A 18 7.41 -7.42 -9.51
N PRO A 19 6.62 -8.49 -9.68
CA PRO A 19 6.35 -9.47 -8.62
C PRO A 19 7.62 -10.04 -7.96
N GLU A 20 8.66 -10.31 -8.75
CA GLU A 20 9.95 -10.83 -8.27
C GLU A 20 10.67 -9.84 -7.35
N LEU A 21 10.67 -8.54 -7.73
CA LEU A 21 11.28 -7.49 -6.90
C LEU A 21 10.45 -7.18 -5.66
N GLN A 22 9.13 -7.34 -5.73
CA GLN A 22 8.27 -7.20 -4.56
C GLN A 22 8.50 -8.36 -3.58
N GLN A 23 8.66 -9.57 -4.08
CA GLN A 23 9.02 -10.74 -3.29
C GLN A 23 10.38 -10.57 -2.60
N ALA A 24 11.40 -10.13 -3.35
CA ALA A 24 12.73 -9.85 -2.80
C ALA A 24 12.68 -8.79 -1.69
N LYS A 25 11.88 -7.73 -1.89
CA LYS A 25 11.65 -6.71 -0.86
C LYS A 25 11.04 -7.29 0.41
N GLN A 26 10.05 -8.15 0.30
CA GLN A 26 9.40 -8.77 1.46
C GLN A 26 10.33 -9.73 2.22
N LYS A 27 11.21 -10.44 1.52
CA LYS A 27 12.26 -11.25 2.16
C LYS A 27 13.26 -10.41 2.94
N TYR A 28 13.65 -9.27 2.39
CA TYR A 28 14.70 -8.43 2.96
C TYR A 28 14.22 -7.61 4.18
N PHE A 29 13.00 -7.09 4.14
CA PHE A 29 12.49 -6.17 5.16
C PHE A 29 12.42 -6.73 6.58
N PRO A 30 11.93 -7.96 6.83
CA PRO A 30 11.91 -8.54 8.17
C PRO A 30 13.31 -8.65 8.80
N GLY A 31 14.32 -8.96 8.00
CA GLY A 31 15.72 -9.05 8.46
C GLY A 31 16.30 -7.72 8.94
N LEU A 32 15.76 -6.56 8.47
CA LEU A 32 16.19 -5.24 8.93
C LEU A 32 15.66 -4.87 10.32
N TYR A 33 14.52 -5.43 10.70
CA TYR A 33 13.82 -5.05 11.92
C TYR A 33 13.78 -6.16 12.97
N ASN A 34 14.02 -7.41 12.58
CA ASN A 34 13.89 -8.53 13.49
C ASN A 34 14.72 -9.74 13.01
N GLU A 35 15.90 -9.94 13.63
CA GLU A 35 16.83 -11.01 13.26
C GLU A 35 16.22 -12.42 13.38
N LYS A 36 15.16 -12.60 14.22
CA LYS A 36 14.51 -13.89 14.47
C LYS A 36 13.50 -14.30 13.40
N HIS A 37 13.07 -13.40 12.51
CA HIS A 37 12.07 -13.69 11.47
C HIS A 37 12.64 -13.87 10.05
N SER A 38 13.97 -13.89 9.90
CA SER A 38 14.62 -14.00 8.60
C SER A 38 14.45 -15.39 7.92
N GLU A 39 13.96 -16.39 8.63
CA GLU A 39 13.88 -17.77 8.12
C GLU A 39 12.45 -18.28 7.84
N GLU A 40 11.40 -17.51 8.13
CA GLU A 40 10.03 -17.98 7.91
C GLU A 40 9.65 -17.96 6.42
N LYS A 41 9.63 -19.16 5.85
CA LYS A 41 8.80 -19.68 4.72
C LYS A 41 8.45 -18.67 3.60
N PHE A 42 9.42 -18.07 2.99
CA PHE A 42 9.18 -17.51 1.68
C PHE A 42 9.34 -18.62 0.63
N THR A 43 8.21 -19.07 0.09
CA THR A 43 8.22 -19.94 -1.09
C THR A 43 8.94 -19.24 -2.24
N GLU A 44 9.57 -20.01 -3.13
CA GLU A 44 10.27 -19.48 -4.31
C GLU A 44 9.34 -18.83 -5.36
N SER A 45 8.03 -18.83 -5.10
CA SER A 45 7.03 -18.22 -5.97
C SER A 45 7.12 -16.67 -5.99
N SER A 46 6.83 -16.08 -7.13
CA SER A 46 6.70 -14.63 -7.26
C SER A 46 5.57 -14.10 -6.37
N PHE A 47 5.67 -12.81 -5.99
CA PHE A 47 4.64 -12.16 -5.17
C PHE A 47 3.28 -12.15 -5.90
N ASP A 48 2.26 -12.69 -5.23
CA ASP A 48 0.92 -12.76 -5.77
C ASP A 48 0.09 -11.52 -5.37
N TYR A 49 -0.12 -10.62 -6.31
CA TYR A 49 -0.94 -9.43 -6.11
C TYR A 49 -2.44 -9.72 -5.95
N SER A 50 -2.92 -10.92 -6.32
CA SER A 50 -4.32 -11.29 -6.13
C SER A 50 -4.71 -11.48 -4.66
N GLN A 51 -3.73 -11.67 -3.78
CA GLN A 51 -3.92 -11.86 -2.34
C GLN A 51 -3.98 -10.54 -1.56
N ILE A 52 -3.83 -9.40 -2.22
CA ILE A 52 -3.93 -8.10 -1.56
C ILE A 52 -5.39 -7.80 -1.21
N ASP A 53 -5.60 -7.14 -0.09
CA ASP A 53 -6.92 -6.81 0.44
C ASP A 53 -7.80 -6.04 -0.54
N SER A 54 -7.23 -5.07 -1.24
CA SER A 54 -7.93 -4.29 -2.26
C SER A 54 -6.92 -3.53 -3.13
N LEU A 55 -7.18 -3.50 -4.43
CA LEU A 55 -6.47 -2.66 -5.39
C LEU A 55 -7.48 -1.79 -6.14
N ALA A 56 -7.04 -0.61 -6.54
CA ALA A 56 -7.80 0.27 -7.41
C ALA A 56 -6.91 0.78 -8.54
N LEU A 57 -7.52 1.07 -9.68
CA LEU A 57 -6.83 1.79 -10.73
C LEU A 57 -6.58 3.22 -10.28
N PHE A 58 -5.39 3.71 -10.52
CA PHE A 58 -5.05 5.11 -10.34
C PHE A 58 -5.40 5.87 -11.63
N ASP A 59 -6.31 6.82 -11.53
CA ASP A 59 -6.83 7.63 -12.62
C ASP A 59 -6.31 9.08 -12.61
N GLY A 60 -5.44 9.41 -11.66
CA GLY A 60 -4.83 10.74 -11.53
C GLY A 60 -3.54 10.90 -12.33
N ASP A 61 -3.00 12.11 -12.29
CA ASP A 61 -1.75 12.44 -12.95
C ASP A 61 -0.53 11.95 -12.17
N HIS A 62 0.40 11.33 -12.86
CA HIS A 62 1.68 10.96 -12.29
C HIS A 62 2.67 12.13 -12.34
N PRO A 63 3.55 12.28 -11.33
CA PRO A 63 4.62 13.28 -11.38
C PRO A 63 5.49 13.11 -12.63
N ALA A 64 5.89 14.23 -13.25
CA ALA A 64 6.68 14.21 -14.48
C ALA A 64 7.98 13.38 -14.35
N VAL A 65 8.60 13.38 -13.17
CA VAL A 65 9.80 12.58 -12.89
C VAL A 65 9.58 11.07 -13.01
N MET A 66 8.33 10.60 -12.90
CA MET A 66 7.97 9.19 -13.01
C MET A 66 7.65 8.74 -14.44
N LYS A 67 7.48 9.67 -15.38
CA LYS A 67 7.02 9.37 -16.72
C LYS A 67 7.89 8.31 -17.42
N LYS A 68 9.20 8.50 -17.44
CA LYS A 68 10.15 7.54 -18.05
C LYS A 68 10.07 6.14 -17.42
N ARG A 69 9.87 6.08 -16.10
CA ARG A 69 9.75 4.81 -15.38
C ARG A 69 8.44 4.09 -15.67
N ILE A 70 7.36 4.83 -15.84
CA ILE A 70 6.04 4.28 -16.19
C ILE A 70 6.06 3.76 -17.64
N GLU A 71 6.64 4.52 -18.59
CA GLU A 71 6.81 4.12 -19.98
C GLU A 71 7.71 2.89 -20.14
N ALA A 72 8.75 2.78 -19.31
CA ALA A 72 9.67 1.64 -19.31
C ALA A 72 9.11 0.39 -18.58
N LYS A 73 7.90 0.45 -18.07
CA LYS A 73 7.27 -0.70 -17.40
C LYS A 73 7.03 -1.84 -18.40
N ASN A 74 7.68 -2.98 -18.16
CA ASN A 74 7.64 -4.16 -19.01
C ASN A 74 7.00 -5.39 -18.33
N TRP A 75 6.27 -5.20 -17.25
CA TRP A 75 5.63 -6.27 -16.49
C TRP A 75 4.13 -5.99 -16.34
N VAL A 76 3.38 -7.08 -16.27
CA VAL A 76 1.92 -7.07 -16.07
C VAL A 76 1.60 -8.07 -14.97
N PHE A 77 0.57 -7.78 -14.20
CA PHE A 77 -0.04 -8.74 -13.27
C PHE A 77 -1.56 -8.68 -13.44
N ASN A 78 -2.18 -9.82 -13.22
CA ASN A 78 -3.64 -9.89 -13.24
C ASN A 78 -4.18 -9.48 -11.88
N PHE A 79 -5.13 -8.56 -11.88
CA PHE A 79 -5.87 -8.21 -10.69
C PHE A 79 -7.29 -7.79 -11.06
N ASP A 80 -8.21 -7.99 -10.14
CA ASP A 80 -9.58 -7.54 -10.26
C ASP A 80 -9.80 -6.37 -9.28
N PRO A 81 -10.03 -5.14 -9.77
CA PRO A 81 -10.26 -3.97 -8.91
C PRO A 81 -11.56 -4.05 -8.10
N THR A 82 -12.46 -4.97 -8.46
CA THR A 82 -13.70 -5.21 -7.72
C THR A 82 -13.51 -6.17 -6.54
N GLN A 83 -12.45 -6.97 -6.57
CA GLN A 83 -12.15 -7.93 -5.53
C GLN A 83 -11.71 -7.22 -4.24
N LYS A 84 -12.28 -7.65 -3.13
CA LYS A 84 -11.97 -7.15 -1.77
C LYS A 84 -11.83 -8.33 -0.82
N ASN A 85 -10.61 -8.60 -0.41
CA ASN A 85 -10.25 -9.70 0.48
C ASN A 85 -10.23 -9.29 1.97
N PHE A 86 -11.01 -8.28 2.33
CA PHE A 86 -11.10 -7.81 3.70
C PHE A 86 -11.72 -8.86 4.61
N ASP A 87 -11.13 -9.06 5.77
CA ASP A 87 -11.74 -9.81 6.87
C ASP A 87 -12.99 -9.09 7.42
N LEU A 88 -13.80 -9.81 8.19
CA LEU A 88 -15.05 -9.27 8.73
C LEU A 88 -14.82 -8.01 9.59
N LYS A 89 -13.77 -8.02 10.41
CA LYS A 89 -13.40 -6.88 11.26
C LYS A 89 -13.11 -5.64 10.44
N THR A 90 -12.29 -5.78 9.40
CA THR A 90 -11.93 -4.67 8.49
C THR A 90 -13.14 -4.16 7.74
N ARG A 91 -14.07 -5.03 7.32
CA ARG A 91 -15.34 -4.61 6.68
C ARG A 91 -16.19 -3.75 7.59
N VAL A 92 -16.34 -4.15 8.86
CA VAL A 92 -17.11 -3.38 9.85
C VAL A 92 -16.44 -2.03 10.13
N LEU A 93 -15.12 -2.00 10.33
CA LEU A 93 -14.38 -0.77 10.57
C LEU A 93 -14.47 0.20 9.38
N ASN A 94 -14.36 -0.31 8.15
CA ASN A 94 -14.50 0.50 6.94
C ASN A 94 -15.93 1.05 6.76
N ALA A 95 -16.96 0.26 7.09
CA ALA A 95 -18.33 0.73 7.06
C ALA A 95 -18.56 1.86 8.07
N PHE A 96 -18.04 1.69 9.29
CA PHE A 96 -18.10 2.70 10.34
C PHE A 96 -17.36 4.00 9.93
N GLU A 97 -16.14 3.88 9.39
CA GLU A 97 -15.35 5.03 8.91
C GLU A 97 -16.10 5.81 7.80
N LYS A 98 -16.74 5.10 6.87
CA LYS A 98 -17.54 5.71 5.79
C LYS A 98 -18.76 6.48 6.32
N LEU A 99 -19.40 5.96 7.36
CA LEU A 99 -20.60 6.58 7.95
C LEU A 99 -20.26 7.78 8.83
N THR A 100 -19.17 7.71 9.59
CA THR A 100 -18.86 8.68 10.64
C THR A 100 -17.72 9.64 10.28
N ASN A 101 -16.99 9.36 9.19
CA ASN A 101 -15.72 10.01 8.86
C ASN A 101 -14.68 9.92 9.99
N TYR A 102 -14.84 8.92 10.88
CA TYR A 102 -13.95 8.69 12.01
C TYR A 102 -13.28 7.32 11.89
N ARG A 103 -11.95 7.30 11.89
CA ARG A 103 -11.14 6.10 11.82
C ARG A 103 -10.77 5.63 13.21
N ILE A 104 -11.32 4.49 13.63
CA ILE A 104 -11.01 3.87 14.93
C ILE A 104 -9.55 3.38 14.91
N GLY A 105 -8.80 3.72 15.98
CA GLY A 105 -7.40 3.32 16.13
C GLY A 105 -6.40 4.18 15.36
N GLU A 106 -6.84 5.24 14.69
CA GLU A 106 -5.91 6.18 14.08
C GLU A 106 -5.14 6.94 15.16
N TYR A 107 -3.81 6.82 15.10
CA TYR A 107 -2.93 7.53 16.02
C TYR A 107 -2.78 8.99 15.61
N LYS A 108 -3.37 9.89 16.38
CA LYS A 108 -3.29 11.35 16.16
C LYS A 108 -2.52 12.01 17.30
N ASN A 109 -1.26 12.31 17.10
CA ASN A 109 -0.42 13.07 18.02
C ASN A 109 -0.32 14.57 17.67
N TYR A 110 -1.25 15.05 16.85
CA TYR A 110 -1.26 16.42 16.34
C TYR A 110 -2.65 17.06 16.41
N LYS A 111 -2.67 18.39 16.42
CA LYS A 111 -3.87 19.21 16.29
C LYS A 111 -3.78 20.00 14.99
N ILE A 112 -4.83 19.94 14.19
CA ILE A 112 -4.91 20.70 12.94
C ILE A 112 -5.27 22.14 13.29
N LEU A 113 -4.46 23.09 12.82
CA LEU A 113 -4.79 24.51 12.86
C LEU A 113 -5.76 24.82 11.71
N LYS A 114 -6.83 25.52 12.05
CA LYS A 114 -7.79 26.01 11.06
C LYS A 114 -7.24 27.27 10.37
#